data_30bb777c2001ffa758abd5b16beea69c
#
_entry.id   30bb777c2001ffa758abd5b16beea69c
#
_cell.length_a   1.000
_cell.length_b   1.000
_cell.length_c   1.000
_cell.angle_alpha   90.00
_cell.angle_beta   90.00
_cell.angle_gamma   90.00
#
_symmetry.space_group_name_H-M   'P 1'
#
loop_
_entity.id
_entity.type
_entity.pdbx_description
1 polymer ?
#
loop_
_entity_poly.entity_id
_entity_poly.type
_entity_poly.pdbx_seq_one_letter_code
_entity_poly.pdbx_strand_id
1 'polypeptide(L)'
;VTNQGNIGLMLANNESPCTVNSFVSLAQQGFFKGTTCHRLTTSPMLAVLQCGDPKGDGTGGPGYQFANEYPTDQYSANDPKLNEPVIYPRGTLAMANAGPNTNSSQFFMVYRDSKLPPQYTVFGTIQADGLTTLDKIAKAGVAGGGEDGKPATEVTITSVLLD
;
A
#
# COMPACT_ATOMS: atom_id res chain seq x y z
N VAL A 1 -11.61 -7.58 -2.08
CA VAL A 1 -11.70 -8.84 -2.84
C VAL A 1 -10.82 -8.73 -4.07
N THR A 2 -9.99 -9.72 -4.31
CA THR A 2 -9.14 -9.78 -5.52
C THR A 2 -9.39 -11.10 -6.27
N ASN A 3 -8.91 -11.16 -7.52
CA ASN A 3 -8.94 -12.39 -8.30
C ASN A 3 -7.99 -13.49 -7.76
N GLN A 4 -7.12 -13.15 -6.81
CA GLN A 4 -6.19 -14.10 -6.17
C GLN A 4 -6.65 -14.55 -4.77
N GLY A 5 -7.69 -13.94 -4.23
CA GLY A 5 -8.25 -14.21 -2.91
C GLY A 5 -8.63 -12.93 -2.17
N ASN A 6 -9.19 -13.10 -1.00
CA ASN A 6 -9.59 -11.98 -0.16
C ASN A 6 -8.39 -11.43 0.62
N ILE A 7 -8.40 -10.12 0.83
CA ILE A 7 -7.44 -9.43 1.69
C ILE A 7 -8.23 -8.58 2.67
N GLY A 8 -8.38 -9.08 3.90
CA GLY A 8 -9.01 -8.33 4.99
C GLY A 8 -8.08 -7.24 5.50
N LEU A 9 -8.62 -6.06 5.72
CA LEU A 9 -7.89 -4.89 6.22
C LEU A 9 -8.57 -4.39 7.50
N MET A 10 -7.77 -3.92 8.46
CA MET A 10 -8.24 -3.15 9.61
C MET A 10 -7.67 -1.75 9.51
N LEU A 11 -8.54 -0.76 9.39
CA LEU A 11 -8.13 0.62 9.17
C LEU A 11 -7.82 1.32 10.50
N ALA A 12 -6.73 2.09 10.54
CA ALA A 12 -6.21 2.77 11.71
C ALA A 12 -6.66 4.24 11.72
N ASN A 13 -7.94 4.46 11.98
CA ASN A 13 -8.55 5.80 11.95
C ASN A 13 -7.94 6.77 12.98
N ASN A 14 -7.52 6.27 14.13
CA ASN A 14 -6.94 7.13 15.17
C ASN A 14 -5.60 7.72 14.77
N GLU A 15 -4.77 6.94 14.08
CA GLU A 15 -3.40 7.32 13.67
C GLU A 15 -3.41 8.15 12.38
N SER A 16 -4.31 7.83 11.45
CA SER A 16 -4.30 8.43 10.11
C SER A 16 -5.73 8.70 9.61
N PRO A 17 -6.46 9.60 10.28
CA PRO A 17 -7.89 9.81 10.01
C PRO A 17 -8.17 10.34 8.60
N CYS A 18 -7.37 11.25 8.08
CA CYS A 18 -7.58 11.79 6.73
C CYS A 18 -7.32 10.74 5.66
N THR A 19 -6.28 9.92 5.85
CA THR A 19 -5.95 8.83 4.94
C THR A 19 -7.05 7.77 4.94
N VAL A 20 -7.52 7.36 6.11
CA VAL A 20 -8.63 6.40 6.23
C VAL A 20 -9.89 6.95 5.57
N ASN A 21 -10.21 8.22 5.81
CA ASN A 21 -11.38 8.86 5.19
C ASN A 21 -11.28 8.86 3.66
N SER A 22 -10.11 9.21 3.12
CA SER A 22 -9.89 9.19 1.66
C SER A 22 -10.05 7.77 1.10
N PHE A 23 -9.39 6.79 1.70
CA PHE A 23 -9.47 5.40 1.26
C PHE A 23 -10.91 4.87 1.29
N VAL A 24 -11.62 5.09 2.36
CA VAL A 24 -13.03 4.67 2.52
C VAL A 24 -13.93 5.36 1.48
N SER A 25 -13.76 6.66 1.29
CA SER A 25 -14.52 7.42 0.29
C SER A 25 -14.30 6.88 -1.12
N LEU A 26 -13.07 6.63 -1.50
CA LEU A 26 -12.73 6.05 -2.81
C LEU A 26 -13.31 4.64 -2.97
N ALA A 27 -13.23 3.82 -1.91
CA ALA A 27 -13.81 2.48 -1.90
C ALA A 27 -15.33 2.51 -2.12
N GLN A 28 -16.02 3.39 -1.41
CA GLN A 28 -17.48 3.57 -1.54
C GLN A 28 -17.91 4.04 -2.92
N GLN A 29 -17.06 4.81 -3.60
CA GLN A 29 -17.30 5.27 -4.97
C GLN A 29 -16.94 4.22 -6.03
N GLY A 30 -16.46 3.05 -5.63
CA GLY A 30 -16.03 2.00 -6.56
C GLY A 30 -14.73 2.34 -7.30
N PHE A 31 -13.93 3.27 -6.79
CA PHE A 31 -12.70 3.75 -7.44
C PHE A 31 -11.71 2.62 -7.73
N PHE A 32 -11.56 1.69 -6.78
CA PHE A 32 -10.59 0.61 -6.90
C PHE A 32 -11.06 -0.58 -7.74
N LYS A 33 -12.35 -0.64 -8.08
CA LYS A 33 -12.92 -1.76 -8.83
C LYS A 33 -12.29 -1.88 -10.22
N GLY A 34 -11.76 -3.04 -10.52
CA GLY A 34 -11.11 -3.33 -11.80
C GLY A 34 -9.68 -2.80 -11.92
N THR A 35 -9.13 -2.19 -10.87
CA THR A 35 -7.73 -1.75 -10.87
C THR A 35 -6.79 -2.91 -10.54
N THR A 36 -5.57 -2.86 -11.08
CA THR A 36 -4.55 -3.89 -10.87
C THR A 36 -3.52 -3.46 -9.84
N CYS A 37 -2.96 -4.43 -9.14
CA CYS A 37 -1.76 -4.20 -8.31
C CYS A 37 -0.55 -4.29 -9.23
N HIS A 38 -0.02 -3.15 -9.62
CA HIS A 38 0.94 -3.03 -10.74
C HIS A 38 2.39 -3.29 -10.36
N ARG A 39 2.71 -3.38 -9.05
CA ARG A 39 4.08 -3.52 -8.59
C ARG A 39 4.19 -4.51 -7.43
N LEU A 40 5.08 -5.47 -7.59
CA LEU A 40 5.50 -6.40 -6.55
C LEU A 40 7.00 -6.26 -6.34
N THR A 41 7.44 -6.14 -5.09
CA THR A 41 8.85 -6.20 -4.73
C THR A 41 9.12 -7.43 -3.87
N THR A 42 10.25 -8.07 -4.09
CA THR A 42 10.65 -9.31 -3.41
C THR A 42 12.06 -9.24 -2.82
N SER A 43 12.63 -8.04 -2.73
CA SER A 43 13.98 -7.87 -2.17
C SER A 43 14.00 -8.09 -0.65
N PRO A 44 15.17 -8.42 -0.08
CA PRO A 44 15.30 -8.57 1.38
C PRO A 44 14.95 -7.29 2.18
N MET A 45 15.08 -6.13 1.56
CA MET A 45 14.85 -4.83 2.21
C MET A 45 13.45 -4.28 1.97
N LEU A 46 12.75 -4.74 0.92
CA LEU A 46 11.44 -4.24 0.54
C LEU A 46 10.61 -5.38 -0.06
N ALA A 47 9.57 -5.77 0.65
CA ALA A 47 8.67 -6.85 0.25
C ALA A 47 7.22 -6.38 0.36
N VAL A 48 6.73 -5.78 -0.72
CA VAL A 48 5.42 -5.13 -0.78
C VAL A 48 4.68 -5.46 -2.08
N LEU A 49 3.35 -5.38 -2.02
CA LEU A 49 2.48 -5.33 -3.19
C LEU A 49 1.82 -3.95 -3.24
N GLN A 50 2.00 -3.22 -4.33
CA GLN A 50 1.47 -1.86 -4.52
C GLN A 50 0.27 -1.89 -5.47
N CYS A 51 -0.79 -1.23 -5.05
CA CYS A 51 -2.09 -1.19 -5.71
C CYS A 51 -2.65 0.24 -5.73
N GLY A 52 -3.85 0.42 -6.30
CA GLY A 52 -4.62 1.65 -6.16
C GLY A 52 -4.40 2.68 -7.25
N ASP A 53 -3.67 2.35 -8.29
CA ASP A 53 -3.51 3.21 -9.46
C ASP A 53 -4.56 2.85 -10.52
N PRO A 54 -5.47 3.78 -10.88
CA PRO A 54 -6.46 3.53 -11.91
C PRO A 54 -5.85 3.32 -13.31
N LYS A 55 -4.64 3.80 -13.54
CA LYS A 55 -3.91 3.60 -14.81
C LYS A 55 -3.08 2.32 -14.81
N GLY A 56 -2.69 1.81 -13.63
CA GLY A 56 -1.90 0.60 -13.50
C GLY A 56 -0.44 0.73 -13.94
N ASP A 57 0.09 1.94 -14.02
CA ASP A 57 1.48 2.23 -14.44
C ASP A 57 2.29 3.02 -13.38
N GLY A 58 1.68 3.33 -12.25
CA GLY A 58 2.29 4.09 -11.16
C GLY A 58 2.07 5.59 -11.24
N THR A 59 1.43 6.11 -12.29
CA THR A 59 1.27 7.56 -12.52
C THR A 59 -0.11 8.11 -12.20
N GLY A 60 -1.10 7.25 -11.99
CA GLY A 60 -2.48 7.64 -11.78
C GLY A 60 -2.85 7.92 -10.33
N GLY A 61 -3.99 8.55 -10.16
CA GLY A 61 -4.55 8.89 -8.86
C GLY A 61 -5.96 9.44 -8.98
N PRO A 62 -6.54 9.89 -7.87
CA PRO A 62 -7.94 10.35 -7.82
C PRO A 62 -8.12 11.82 -8.22
N GLY A 63 -7.05 12.53 -8.59
CA GLY A 63 -7.09 13.95 -8.93
C GLY A 63 -6.82 14.90 -7.76
N TYR A 64 -6.39 14.37 -6.61
CA TYR A 64 -5.97 15.18 -5.45
C TYR A 64 -4.82 14.51 -4.70
N GLN A 65 -4.15 15.28 -3.84
CA GLN A 65 -3.10 14.81 -2.94
C GLN A 65 -3.37 15.32 -1.53
N PHE A 66 -2.83 14.64 -0.53
CA PHE A 66 -2.97 15.03 0.86
C PHE A 66 -1.70 14.73 1.68
N ALA A 67 -1.61 15.38 2.84
CA ALA A 67 -0.44 15.35 3.70
C ALA A 67 -0.19 13.97 4.33
N ASN A 68 1.07 13.72 4.68
CA ASN A 68 1.44 12.57 5.49
C ASN A 68 0.84 12.66 6.88
N GLU A 69 0.48 11.48 7.42
CA GLU A 69 0.06 11.31 8.80
C GLU A 69 1.06 10.39 9.53
N TYR A 70 0.62 9.44 10.33
CA TYR A 70 1.50 8.54 11.10
C TYR A 70 2.36 7.65 10.15
N PRO A 71 3.67 7.44 10.39
CA PRO A 71 4.45 7.95 11.53
C PRO A 71 5.15 9.30 11.27
N THR A 72 5.01 9.88 10.10
CA THR A 72 5.70 11.11 9.72
C THR A 72 5.40 12.27 10.69
N ASP A 73 4.15 12.36 11.14
CA ASP A 73 3.70 13.40 12.08
C ASP A 73 4.28 13.28 13.51
N GLN A 74 4.98 12.19 13.80
CA GLN A 74 5.70 12.00 15.07
C GLN A 74 7.09 12.67 15.05
N TYR A 75 7.49 13.24 13.94
CA TYR A 75 8.78 13.90 13.72
C TYR A 75 8.57 15.38 13.43
N SER A 76 9.57 16.21 13.82
CA SER A 76 9.61 17.60 13.36
C SER A 76 9.85 17.65 11.85
N ALA A 77 9.36 18.69 11.17
CA ALA A 77 9.38 18.80 9.71
C ALA A 77 10.77 18.64 9.06
N ASN A 78 11.84 19.05 9.77
CA ASN A 78 13.22 18.98 9.28
C ASN A 78 14.08 17.98 10.07
N ASP A 79 13.45 17.03 10.76
CA ASP A 79 14.19 16.03 11.54
C ASP A 79 14.98 15.12 10.58
N PRO A 80 16.31 15.02 10.74
CA PRO A 80 17.12 14.14 9.88
C PRO A 80 16.71 12.65 9.97
N LYS A 81 16.05 12.23 11.05
CA LYS A 81 15.52 10.88 11.20
C LYS A 81 14.42 10.53 10.17
N LEU A 82 13.80 11.54 9.57
CA LEU A 82 12.86 11.32 8.47
C LEU A 82 13.50 10.66 7.24
N ASN A 83 14.83 10.69 7.13
CA ASN A 83 15.58 10.05 6.05
C ASN A 83 16.25 8.74 6.48
N GLU A 84 16.10 8.34 7.75
CA GLU A 84 16.67 7.09 8.27
C GLU A 84 15.64 5.96 8.15
N PRO A 85 16.01 4.81 7.54
CA PRO A 85 15.10 3.69 7.41
C PRO A 85 14.64 3.15 8.78
N VAL A 86 13.34 2.91 8.88
CA VAL A 86 12.71 2.21 10.00
C VAL A 86 12.01 0.95 9.49
N ILE A 87 11.66 0.05 10.39
CA ILE A 87 10.95 -1.17 10.03
C ILE A 87 9.47 -0.85 9.80
N TYR A 88 8.99 -1.23 8.61
CA TYR A 88 7.58 -1.38 8.30
C TYR A 88 7.29 -2.88 8.39
N PRO A 89 6.67 -3.34 9.48
CA PRO A 89 6.54 -4.78 9.73
C PRO A 89 5.55 -5.46 8.78
N ARG A 90 5.72 -6.77 8.63
CA ARG A 90 4.74 -7.62 7.95
C ARG A 90 3.34 -7.33 8.46
N GLY A 91 2.40 -7.11 7.55
CA GLY A 91 1.01 -6.79 7.87
C GLY A 91 0.71 -5.29 7.88
N THR A 92 1.67 -4.44 7.54
CA THR A 92 1.45 -2.99 7.43
C THR A 92 0.73 -2.64 6.14
N LEU A 93 -0.28 -1.77 6.23
CA LEU A 93 -0.94 -1.10 5.11
C LEU A 93 -0.54 0.37 5.12
N ALA A 94 0.09 0.84 4.06
CA ALA A 94 0.61 2.21 3.98
C ALA A 94 0.39 2.84 2.60
N MET A 95 0.46 4.17 2.55
CA MET A 95 0.31 4.93 1.31
C MET A 95 1.64 5.03 0.56
N ALA A 96 1.60 4.76 -0.74
CA ALA A 96 2.67 5.13 -1.65
C ALA A 96 2.61 6.65 -1.91
N ASN A 97 3.76 7.25 -2.24
CA ASN A 97 3.83 8.67 -2.57
C ASN A 97 4.97 8.95 -3.56
N ALA A 98 5.00 10.17 -4.06
CA ALA A 98 6.06 10.70 -4.95
C ALA A 98 6.86 11.81 -4.24
N GLY A 99 7.06 11.69 -2.94
CA GLY A 99 7.70 12.66 -2.06
C GLY A 99 6.77 13.07 -0.92
N PRO A 100 7.23 13.96 -0.01
CA PRO A 100 6.44 14.39 1.13
C PRO A 100 5.09 14.98 0.72
N ASN A 101 4.03 14.60 1.44
CA ASN A 101 2.70 15.16 1.29
C ASN A 101 2.08 15.01 -0.11
N THR A 102 2.40 13.90 -0.79
CA THR A 102 1.84 13.57 -2.12
C THR A 102 1.01 12.30 -2.11
N ASN A 103 0.37 11.97 -1.00
CA ASN A 103 -0.52 10.82 -0.90
C ASN A 103 -1.73 11.02 -1.81
N SER A 104 -2.13 9.97 -2.51
CA SER A 104 -3.27 10.01 -3.43
C SER A 104 -4.15 8.76 -3.27
N SER A 105 -4.12 7.82 -4.19
CA SER A 105 -4.89 6.57 -4.10
C SER A 105 -4.01 5.33 -4.03
N GLN A 106 -2.74 5.42 -4.40
CA GLN A 106 -1.85 4.27 -4.40
C GLN A 106 -1.43 3.91 -2.99
N PHE A 107 -1.49 2.62 -2.68
CA PHE A 107 -1.13 2.08 -1.38
C PHE A 107 -0.32 0.80 -1.56
N PHE A 108 0.38 0.39 -0.51
CA PHE A 108 1.11 -0.87 -0.52
C PHE A 108 0.84 -1.69 0.73
N MET A 109 0.98 -2.98 0.57
CA MET A 109 0.78 -3.99 1.60
C MET A 109 2.09 -4.72 1.82
N VAL A 110 2.57 -4.69 3.07
CA VAL A 110 3.85 -5.27 3.47
C VAL A 110 3.65 -6.73 3.86
N TYR A 111 4.23 -7.65 3.10
CA TYR A 111 4.11 -9.09 3.39
C TYR A 111 5.35 -9.70 4.06
N ARG A 112 6.42 -8.95 4.22
CA ARG A 112 7.62 -9.28 5.01
C ARG A 112 8.21 -7.98 5.53
N ASP A 113 8.79 -7.99 6.74
CA ASP A 113 9.39 -6.80 7.33
C ASP A 113 10.28 -6.08 6.32
N SER A 114 10.00 -4.79 6.14
CA SER A 114 10.65 -3.95 5.12
C SER A 114 11.23 -2.72 5.77
N LYS A 115 12.26 -2.15 5.15
CA LYS A 115 12.94 -0.93 5.63
C LYS A 115 12.65 0.23 4.71
N LEU A 116 12.04 1.27 5.25
CA LEU A 116 11.70 2.50 4.55
C LEU A 116 11.89 3.70 5.49
N PRO A 117 12.23 4.88 4.97
CA PRO A 117 12.14 6.11 5.77
C PRO A 117 10.71 6.30 6.30
N PRO A 118 10.52 6.90 7.50
CA PRO A 118 9.18 7.08 8.09
C PRO A 118 8.38 8.19 7.41
N GLN A 119 8.33 8.17 6.08
CA GLN A 119 7.66 9.15 5.22
C GLN A 119 6.49 8.55 4.44
N TYR A 120 6.08 7.34 4.79
CA TYR A 120 4.95 6.65 4.19
C TYR A 120 3.87 6.45 5.24
N THR A 121 2.71 7.08 5.04
CA THR A 121 1.61 7.05 5.99
C THR A 121 1.07 5.65 6.18
N VAL A 122 1.16 5.14 7.41
CA VAL A 122 0.55 3.87 7.84
C VAL A 122 -0.89 4.14 8.23
N PHE A 123 -1.83 3.46 7.58
CA PHE A 123 -3.25 3.68 7.85
C PHE A 123 -4.05 2.41 8.13
N GLY A 124 -3.37 1.28 8.31
CA GLY A 124 -4.02 0.05 8.68
C GLY A 124 -3.10 -1.14 8.81
N THR A 125 -3.72 -2.29 9.06
CA THR A 125 -3.07 -3.59 9.14
C THR A 125 -3.81 -4.59 8.25
N ILE A 126 -3.08 -5.64 7.84
CA ILE A 126 -3.59 -6.71 6.99
C ILE A 126 -3.92 -7.89 7.88
N GLN A 127 -5.13 -8.43 7.75
CA GLN A 127 -5.58 -9.59 8.51
C GLN A 127 -4.96 -10.89 7.98
N ALA A 128 -5.10 -11.98 8.74
CA ALA A 128 -4.45 -13.25 8.44
C ALA A 128 -4.80 -13.82 7.05
N ASP A 129 -6.05 -13.68 6.61
CA ASP A 129 -6.49 -14.10 5.27
C ASP A 129 -5.74 -13.34 4.17
N GLY A 130 -5.56 -12.05 4.37
CA GLY A 130 -4.85 -11.17 3.45
C GLY A 130 -3.37 -11.50 3.36
N LEU A 131 -2.74 -11.82 4.48
CA LEU A 131 -1.35 -12.25 4.50
C LEU A 131 -1.15 -13.56 3.74
N THR A 132 -2.07 -14.49 3.85
CA THR A 132 -2.06 -15.75 3.07
C THR A 132 -2.17 -15.46 1.57
N THR A 133 -3.06 -14.56 1.18
CA THR A 133 -3.22 -14.14 -0.23
C THR A 133 -1.95 -13.47 -0.75
N LEU A 134 -1.36 -12.56 0.03
CA LEU A 134 -0.10 -11.88 -0.34
C LEU A 134 1.07 -12.83 -0.47
N ASP A 135 1.20 -13.80 0.43
CA ASP A 135 2.26 -14.81 0.36
C ASP A 135 2.14 -15.66 -0.90
N LYS A 136 0.93 -16.01 -1.30
CA LYS A 136 0.67 -16.71 -2.56
C LYS A 136 1.10 -15.90 -3.77
N ILE A 137 0.75 -14.62 -3.81
CA ILE A 137 1.14 -13.71 -4.89
C ILE A 137 2.67 -13.58 -4.95
N ALA A 138 3.30 -13.37 -3.80
CA ALA A 138 4.75 -13.21 -3.68
C ALA A 138 5.51 -14.48 -4.10
N LYS A 139 4.98 -15.66 -3.78
CA LYS A 139 5.56 -16.95 -4.17
C LYS A 139 5.65 -17.12 -5.68
N ALA A 140 4.68 -16.60 -6.43
CA ALA A 140 4.71 -16.61 -7.89
C ALA A 140 5.76 -15.66 -8.46
N GLY A 141 6.21 -14.68 -7.68
CA GLY A 141 7.30 -13.77 -8.04
C GLY A 141 6.91 -12.65 -8.97
N VAL A 142 7.94 -11.98 -9.46
CA VAL A 142 7.84 -10.83 -10.38
C VAL A 142 7.92 -11.34 -11.82
N ALA A 143 7.13 -10.77 -12.70
CA ALA A 143 7.18 -11.07 -14.14
C ALA A 143 8.59 -10.76 -14.66
N GLY A 144 9.18 -11.73 -15.38
CA GLY A 144 10.54 -11.63 -15.87
C GLY A 144 11.63 -12.01 -14.86
N GLY A 145 11.27 -12.36 -13.62
CA GLY A 145 12.17 -12.96 -12.63
C GLY A 145 13.03 -12.00 -11.81
N GLY A 146 12.80 -10.69 -11.90
CA GLY A 146 13.49 -9.68 -11.08
C GLY A 146 12.91 -9.55 -9.67
N GLU A 147 13.40 -8.55 -8.91
CA GLU A 147 12.94 -8.26 -7.54
C GLU A 147 11.97 -7.07 -7.47
N ASP A 148 11.69 -6.41 -8.57
CA ASP A 148 10.80 -5.25 -8.64
C ASP A 148 10.16 -5.17 -10.03
N GLY A 149 8.85 -5.22 -10.09
CA GLY A 149 8.10 -5.15 -11.33
C GLY A 149 6.66 -5.63 -11.18
N LYS A 150 6.02 -5.93 -12.28
CA LYS A 150 4.66 -6.47 -12.24
C LYS A 150 4.66 -7.86 -11.59
N PRO A 151 3.62 -8.20 -10.80
CA PRO A 151 3.44 -9.57 -10.32
C PRO A 151 3.38 -10.55 -11.51
N ALA A 152 4.05 -11.71 -11.39
CA ALA A 152 3.98 -12.75 -12.41
C ALA A 152 2.55 -13.26 -12.60
N THR A 153 1.77 -13.29 -11.52
CA THR A 153 0.34 -13.56 -11.56
C THR A 153 -0.40 -12.23 -11.43
N GLU A 154 -1.22 -11.88 -12.43
CA GLU A 154 -1.96 -10.62 -12.40
C GLU A 154 -2.89 -10.57 -11.18
N VAL A 155 -2.87 -9.43 -10.48
CA VAL A 155 -3.72 -9.16 -9.32
C VAL A 155 -4.66 -8.02 -9.65
N THR A 156 -5.97 -8.31 -9.66
CA THR A 156 -7.02 -7.33 -9.93
C THR A 156 -7.92 -7.21 -8.71
N ILE A 157 -8.18 -5.98 -8.28
CA ILE A 157 -9.17 -5.69 -7.25
C ILE A 157 -10.56 -5.75 -7.89
N THR A 158 -11.39 -6.66 -7.43
CA THR A 158 -12.76 -6.80 -7.94
C THR A 158 -13.76 -5.96 -7.17
N SER A 159 -13.54 -5.79 -5.89
CA SER A 159 -14.35 -4.90 -5.03
C SER A 159 -13.59 -4.55 -3.75
N VAL A 160 -13.93 -3.42 -3.14
CA VAL A 160 -13.56 -3.06 -1.77
C VAL A 160 -14.86 -2.86 -0.99
N LEU A 161 -15.09 -3.74 -0.03
CA LEU A 161 -16.30 -3.75 0.79
C LEU A 161 -15.99 -3.23 2.18
N LEU A 162 -16.91 -2.48 2.75
CA LEU A 162 -16.82 -1.95 4.10
C LEU A 162 -17.80 -2.69 4.98
N ASP A 163 -17.36 -3.08 6.19
CA ASP A 163 -18.19 -3.70 7.23
C ASP A 163 -18.70 -2.66 8.22
#